data_4544ae6996f967c456865b4906a86cd6
#
_entry.id   4544ae6996f967c456865b4906a86cd6
#
_cell.length_a   1.000
_cell.length_b   1.000
_cell.length_c   1.000
_cell.angle_alpha   90.00
_cell.angle_beta   90.00
_cell.angle_gamma   90.00
#
_symmetry.space_group_name_H-M   'P 1'
#
loop_
_entity.id
_entity.type
_entity.pdbx_description
1 polymer ?
#
loop_
_entity_poly.entity_id
_entity_poly.type
_entity_poly.pdbx_seq_one_letter_code
_entity_poly.pdbx_strand_id
1 'polypeptide(L)'
;MGKLIFQKMAVEDYQSDHDLEEPSVYVGTYGKYNGEWGIWGKWISLVKCGDYDTFMEVCHTLHADEEDPELMFQDYENFPERFYSESCMDEDTFDKIMECYDMDDKEAFEAYMDATGDDDVDSFRENYMGEWNSEKDFAEHVIGECYDLDRMMGHLASYFDYGRFARDLFSEDYHYTDGYVFRR
;
A
#
# COMPACT_ATOMS: atom_id res chain seq x y z
N MET A 1 -3.88 46.68 7.98
CA MET A 1 -2.98 45.64 8.46
C MET A 1 -3.82 44.55 9.11
N GLY A 2 -4.20 43.53 8.36
CA GLY A 2 -4.93 42.37 8.88
C GLY A 2 -3.96 41.47 9.67
N LYS A 3 -4.21 41.26 10.95
CA LYS A 3 -3.56 40.20 11.71
C LYS A 3 -3.99 38.88 11.08
N LEU A 4 -3.10 38.16 10.38
CA LEU A 4 -3.25 36.74 10.19
C LEU A 4 -3.30 36.14 11.60
N ILE A 5 -4.48 35.69 12.01
CA ILE A 5 -4.63 34.83 13.17
C ILE A 5 -4.16 33.46 12.65
N PHE A 6 -2.92 33.09 12.96
CA PHE A 6 -2.48 31.71 12.85
C PHE A 6 -3.36 30.93 13.80
N GLN A 7 -4.31 30.19 13.24
CA GLN A 7 -5.11 29.25 14.00
C GLN A 7 -4.11 28.18 14.49
N LYS A 8 -3.95 28.07 15.81
CA LYS A 8 -3.04 27.06 16.37
C LYS A 8 -3.57 25.69 15.97
N MET A 9 -2.75 24.89 15.31
CA MET A 9 -3.06 23.52 14.97
C MET A 9 -3.51 22.78 16.22
N ALA A 10 -4.67 22.13 16.17
CA ALA A 10 -5.17 21.31 17.25
C ALA A 10 -4.89 19.84 16.89
N VAL A 11 -3.97 19.19 17.60
CA VAL A 11 -3.58 17.78 17.36
C VAL A 11 -4.79 16.86 17.40
N GLU A 12 -5.80 17.20 18.20
CA GLU A 12 -7.04 16.43 18.32
C GLU A 12 -7.81 16.28 17.00
N ASP A 13 -7.67 17.23 16.07
CA ASP A 13 -8.32 17.20 14.76
C ASP A 13 -7.70 16.13 13.85
N TYR A 14 -6.47 15.71 14.14
CA TYR A 14 -5.70 14.74 13.36
C TYR A 14 -5.60 13.35 14.00
N GLN A 15 -6.21 13.16 15.19
CA GLN A 15 -6.20 11.84 15.83
C GLN A 15 -7.00 10.83 15.02
N SER A 16 -6.48 9.61 14.98
CA SER A 16 -7.16 8.49 14.34
C SER A 16 -8.48 8.19 15.05
N ASP A 17 -9.50 7.91 14.24
CA ASP A 17 -10.73 7.27 14.66
C ASP A 17 -10.60 5.79 14.29
N HIS A 18 -10.31 4.93 15.26
CA HIS A 18 -10.08 3.49 15.03
C HIS A 18 -11.28 2.75 14.43
N ASP A 19 -12.46 3.37 14.36
CA ASP A 19 -13.62 2.83 13.66
C ASP A 19 -13.53 3.00 12.13
N LEU A 20 -12.58 3.84 11.65
CA LEU A 20 -12.29 4.04 10.24
C LEU A 20 -11.05 3.23 9.89
N GLU A 21 -11.09 2.52 8.76
CA GLU A 21 -9.94 1.77 8.22
C GLU A 21 -8.90 2.71 7.57
N GLU A 22 -8.57 3.82 8.24
CA GLU A 22 -7.61 4.80 7.78
C GLU A 22 -6.18 4.44 8.23
N PRO A 23 -5.15 4.61 7.37
CA PRO A 23 -3.76 4.43 7.77
C PRO A 23 -3.41 5.39 8.90
N SER A 24 -2.87 4.85 9.97
CA SER A 24 -2.51 5.63 11.16
C SER A 24 -1.27 5.07 11.84
N VAL A 25 -0.57 5.94 12.57
CA VAL A 25 0.60 5.59 13.36
C VAL A 25 0.47 6.12 14.78
N TYR A 26 1.02 5.36 15.73
CA TYR A 26 1.14 5.82 17.11
C TYR A 26 2.44 6.59 17.29
N VAL A 27 2.32 7.90 17.44
CA VAL A 27 3.47 8.81 17.48
C VAL A 27 3.86 9.13 18.91
N GLY A 28 5.03 8.70 19.31
CA GLY A 28 5.70 9.03 20.57
C GLY A 28 7.07 9.65 20.34
N THR A 29 7.90 9.69 21.39
CA THR A 29 9.32 10.04 21.32
C THR A 29 10.19 9.04 22.08
N TYR A 30 11.43 8.85 21.65
CA TYR A 30 12.39 8.02 22.39
C TYR A 30 12.64 8.57 23.80
N GLY A 31 12.62 9.90 23.98
CA GLY A 31 12.78 10.56 25.27
C GLY A 31 11.67 10.16 26.26
N LYS A 32 10.42 10.20 25.84
CA LYS A 32 9.27 9.82 26.68
C LYS A 32 9.18 8.31 26.90
N TYR A 33 9.49 7.51 25.87
CA TYR A 33 9.48 6.06 25.95
C TYR A 33 10.50 5.54 26.99
N ASN A 34 11.70 6.12 27.05
CA ASN A 34 12.74 5.75 28.01
C ASN A 34 12.59 6.40 29.37
N GLY A 35 11.62 7.31 29.55
CA GLY A 35 11.38 8.01 30.80
C GLY A 35 10.58 7.20 31.83
N GLU A 36 10.53 7.71 33.09
CA GLU A 36 9.80 7.07 34.20
C GLU A 36 8.28 7.09 34.03
N TRP A 37 7.73 7.78 33.04
CA TRP A 37 6.30 8.16 32.94
C TRP A 37 5.50 7.32 31.95
N GLY A 38 6.11 6.34 31.27
CA GLY A 38 5.40 5.43 30.36
C GLY A 38 5.18 6.01 28.95
N ILE A 39 4.26 5.40 28.20
CA ILE A 39 3.97 5.70 26.80
C ILE A 39 3.13 6.97 26.72
N TRP A 40 3.65 8.02 26.09
CA TRP A 40 3.00 9.30 25.88
C TRP A 40 2.94 9.64 24.40
N GLY A 41 2.05 8.97 23.70
CA GLY A 41 1.82 9.21 22.28
C GLY A 41 0.34 9.36 21.97
N LYS A 42 0.07 9.56 20.69
CA LYS A 42 -1.26 9.59 20.11
C LYS A 42 -1.26 8.84 18.80
N TRP A 43 -2.39 8.24 18.50
CA TRP A 43 -2.67 7.75 17.16
C TRP A 43 -3.00 8.91 16.24
N ILE A 44 -2.23 9.08 15.18
CA ILE A 44 -2.39 10.13 14.17
C ILE A 44 -2.81 9.49 12.85
N SER A 45 -3.93 9.96 12.29
CA SER A 45 -4.43 9.55 10.97
C SER A 45 -3.62 10.26 9.89
N LEU A 46 -3.02 9.49 8.98
CA LEU A 46 -2.31 10.03 7.83
C LEU A 46 -3.29 10.71 6.85
N VAL A 47 -4.50 10.16 6.72
CA VAL A 47 -5.58 10.73 5.88
C VAL A 47 -5.99 12.12 6.37
N LYS A 48 -6.15 12.30 7.68
CA LYS A 48 -6.51 13.62 8.25
C LYS A 48 -5.38 14.65 8.11
N CYS A 49 -4.14 14.20 8.07
CA CYS A 49 -2.99 15.06 7.77
C CYS A 49 -3.00 15.49 6.30
N GLY A 50 -3.27 14.59 5.38
CA GLY A 50 -3.41 14.85 3.96
C GLY A 50 -2.08 14.99 3.20
N ASP A 51 -1.02 15.45 3.85
CA ASP A 51 0.33 15.55 3.31
C ASP A 51 1.39 15.36 4.41
N TYR A 52 2.63 15.07 3.97
CA TYR A 52 3.75 14.78 4.87
C TYR A 52 4.16 15.98 5.73
N ASP A 53 4.15 17.21 5.18
CA ASP A 53 4.52 18.40 5.91
C ASP A 53 3.55 18.66 7.08
N THR A 54 2.25 18.52 6.83
CA THR A 54 1.20 18.60 7.86
C THR A 54 1.36 17.50 8.90
N PHE A 55 1.64 16.26 8.49
CA PHE A 55 1.91 15.15 9.39
C PHE A 55 3.08 15.46 10.34
N MET A 56 4.19 15.93 9.82
CA MET A 56 5.37 16.30 10.63
C MET A 56 5.09 17.46 11.56
N GLU A 57 4.31 18.48 11.11
CA GLU A 57 3.90 19.59 11.97
C GLU A 57 3.03 19.11 13.13
N VAL A 58 2.10 18.18 12.88
CA VAL A 58 1.29 17.53 13.92
C VAL A 58 2.16 16.78 14.92
N CYS A 59 3.11 15.97 14.45
CA CYS A 59 4.03 15.22 15.30
C CYS A 59 4.85 16.14 16.22
N HIS A 60 5.43 17.20 15.68
CA HIS A 60 6.18 18.18 16.47
C HIS A 60 5.28 19.00 17.41
N THR A 61 4.06 19.30 17.01
CA THR A 61 3.10 20.01 17.88
C THR A 61 2.67 19.13 19.07
N LEU A 62 2.49 17.82 18.83
CA LEU A 62 2.15 16.84 19.86
C LEU A 62 3.24 16.76 20.96
N HIS A 63 4.50 16.92 20.58
CA HIS A 63 5.66 16.81 21.47
C HIS A 63 6.38 18.14 21.71
N ALA A 64 5.68 19.27 21.56
CA ALA A 64 6.24 20.62 21.74
C ALA A 64 6.70 20.95 23.18
N ASP A 65 6.50 20.04 24.11
CA ASP A 65 7.05 20.10 25.47
C ASP A 65 8.52 19.62 25.55
N GLU A 66 9.04 19.01 24.50
CA GLU A 66 10.45 18.67 24.33
C GLU A 66 11.15 19.70 23.43
N GLU A 67 12.42 20.04 23.73
CA GLU A 67 13.17 21.04 22.96
C GLU A 67 13.55 20.52 21.56
N ASP A 68 13.87 19.23 21.46
CA ASP A 68 14.25 18.52 20.23
C ASP A 68 13.69 17.09 20.29
N PRO A 69 12.40 16.89 19.97
CA PRO A 69 11.76 15.59 20.08
C PRO A 69 12.29 14.62 19.03
N GLU A 70 12.95 13.57 19.45
CA GLU A 70 13.31 12.43 18.60
C GLU A 70 12.07 11.53 18.47
N LEU A 71 11.37 11.64 17.31
CA LEU A 71 10.11 10.93 17.06
C LEU A 71 10.32 9.42 17.05
N MET A 72 9.35 8.71 17.58
CA MET A 72 9.25 7.26 17.59
C MET A 72 7.86 6.84 17.16
N PHE A 73 7.76 6.10 16.06
CA PHE A 73 6.52 5.53 15.56
C PHE A 73 6.35 4.14 16.19
N GLN A 74 5.64 4.07 17.30
CA GLN A 74 5.64 2.87 18.16
C GLN A 74 4.73 1.76 17.67
N ASP A 75 3.75 2.09 16.84
CA ASP A 75 2.79 1.15 16.26
C ASP A 75 2.13 1.76 15.02
N TYR A 76 1.50 0.92 14.20
CA TYR A 76 0.83 1.32 12.97
C TYR A 76 -0.44 0.51 12.72
N GLU A 77 -1.37 1.08 11.94
CA GLU A 77 -2.62 0.43 11.54
C GLU A 77 -2.96 0.75 10.07
N ASN A 78 -3.54 -0.24 9.39
CA ASN A 78 -4.20 -0.12 8.08
C ASN A 78 -3.29 0.27 6.90
N PHE A 79 -2.02 -0.13 6.95
CA PHE A 79 -1.11 -0.11 5.80
C PHE A 79 -0.10 -1.26 5.87
N PRO A 80 0.54 -1.65 4.74
CA PRO A 80 1.47 -2.77 4.70
C PRO A 80 2.68 -2.61 5.63
N GLU A 81 3.04 -3.68 6.37
CA GLU A 81 4.17 -3.71 7.32
C GLU A 81 5.48 -3.22 6.70
N ARG A 82 5.70 -3.48 5.41
CA ARG A 82 6.92 -3.08 4.70
C ARG A 82 7.16 -1.56 4.65
N PHE A 83 6.13 -0.75 4.80
CA PHE A 83 6.20 0.71 4.88
C PHE A 83 6.39 1.22 6.30
N TYR A 84 6.34 0.33 7.30
CA TYR A 84 6.51 0.71 8.69
C TYR A 84 7.98 0.70 9.10
N SER A 85 8.39 1.77 9.81
CA SER A 85 9.64 1.86 10.53
C SER A 85 9.42 2.62 11.83
N GLU A 86 9.91 2.06 12.95
CA GLU A 86 9.82 2.69 14.26
C GLU A 86 10.52 4.05 14.31
N SER A 87 11.61 4.21 13.60
CA SER A 87 12.50 5.37 13.71
C SER A 87 12.38 6.38 12.58
N CYS A 88 11.67 6.06 11.51
CA CYS A 88 11.63 6.91 10.32
C CYS A 88 10.32 6.75 9.56
N MET A 89 9.75 7.87 9.18
CA MET A 89 8.77 7.99 8.11
C MET A 89 9.19 9.21 7.29
N ASP A 90 9.60 8.99 6.06
CA ASP A 90 9.92 10.04 5.12
C ASP A 90 8.74 10.34 4.18
N GLU A 91 8.86 11.39 3.38
CA GLU A 91 7.83 11.83 2.45
C GLU A 91 7.46 10.74 1.43
N ASP A 92 8.46 10.03 0.88
CA ASP A 92 8.25 8.95 -0.08
C ASP A 92 7.43 7.80 0.51
N THR A 93 7.73 7.42 1.75
CA THR A 93 6.99 6.38 2.49
C THR A 93 5.56 6.84 2.80
N PHE A 94 5.38 8.09 3.22
CA PHE A 94 4.06 8.67 3.48
C PHE A 94 3.20 8.65 2.22
N ASP A 95 3.73 9.11 1.10
CA ASP A 95 3.03 9.17 -0.19
C ASP A 95 2.64 7.76 -0.67
N LYS A 96 3.53 6.78 -0.56
CA LYS A 96 3.23 5.37 -0.89
C LYS A 96 2.10 4.80 -0.03
N ILE A 97 2.07 5.09 1.27
CA ILE A 97 0.97 4.67 2.14
C ILE A 97 -0.35 5.29 1.68
N MET A 98 -0.35 6.58 1.34
CA MET A 98 -1.55 7.27 0.88
C MET A 98 -2.02 6.77 -0.48
N GLU A 99 -1.09 6.49 -1.42
CA GLU A 99 -1.44 5.88 -2.71
C GLU A 99 -2.05 4.48 -2.54
N CYS A 100 -1.49 3.66 -1.64
CA CYS A 100 -2.08 2.36 -1.29
C CYS A 100 -3.49 2.51 -0.70
N TYR A 101 -3.69 3.51 0.16
CA TYR A 101 -4.97 3.76 0.80
C TYR A 101 -6.05 4.14 -0.22
N ASP A 102 -5.72 4.98 -1.19
CA ASP A 102 -6.64 5.47 -2.22
C ASP A 102 -6.90 4.44 -3.34
N MET A 103 -6.17 3.32 -3.35
CA MET A 103 -6.26 2.29 -4.38
C MET A 103 -7.45 1.36 -4.14
N ASP A 104 -8.18 1.04 -5.21
CA ASP A 104 -9.27 0.05 -5.17
C ASP A 104 -8.72 -1.40 -5.05
N ASP A 105 -7.57 -1.68 -5.67
CA ASP A 105 -6.96 -3.00 -5.79
C ASP A 105 -5.85 -3.24 -4.73
N LYS A 106 -6.07 -2.84 -3.47
CA LYS A 106 -5.06 -2.92 -2.38
C LYS A 106 -4.51 -4.33 -2.20
N GLU A 107 -5.40 -5.32 -2.13
CA GLU A 107 -5.02 -6.73 -1.95
C GLU A 107 -4.18 -7.26 -3.12
N ALA A 108 -4.50 -6.83 -4.35
CA ALA A 108 -3.71 -7.17 -5.52
C ALA A 108 -2.32 -6.51 -5.49
N PHE A 109 -2.23 -5.26 -5.00
CA PHE A 109 -0.95 -4.58 -4.85
C PHE A 109 -0.08 -5.25 -3.77
N GLU A 110 -0.64 -5.66 -2.65
CA GLU A 110 0.08 -6.42 -1.63
C GLU A 110 0.62 -7.75 -2.21
N ALA A 111 -0.21 -8.49 -2.95
CA ALA A 111 0.21 -9.71 -3.63
C ALA A 111 1.32 -9.46 -4.68
N TYR A 112 1.26 -8.33 -5.40
CA TYR A 112 2.31 -7.90 -6.32
C TYR A 112 3.64 -7.65 -5.61
N MET A 113 3.60 -6.88 -4.54
CA MET A 113 4.78 -6.59 -3.72
C MET A 113 5.42 -7.86 -3.16
N ASP A 114 4.61 -8.82 -2.71
CA ASP A 114 5.09 -10.10 -2.17
C ASP A 114 5.71 -10.99 -3.26
N ALA A 115 5.13 -11.00 -4.45
CA ALA A 115 5.60 -11.80 -5.57
C ALA A 115 6.87 -11.25 -6.24
N THR A 116 7.00 -9.91 -6.32
CA THR A 116 8.04 -9.24 -7.10
C THR A 116 9.12 -8.57 -6.24
N GLY A 117 8.76 -8.16 -5.02
CA GLY A 117 9.58 -7.29 -4.18
C GLY A 117 9.54 -5.82 -4.58
N ASP A 118 8.79 -5.47 -5.64
CA ASP A 118 8.64 -4.10 -6.14
C ASP A 118 7.45 -3.43 -5.44
N ASP A 119 7.64 -2.21 -4.95
CA ASP A 119 6.64 -1.42 -4.24
C ASP A 119 6.21 -0.14 -5.00
N ASP A 120 6.55 -0.08 -6.29
CA ASP A 120 6.17 1.01 -7.17
C ASP A 120 4.75 0.81 -7.73
N VAL A 121 3.87 1.78 -7.45
CA VAL A 121 2.46 1.71 -7.83
C VAL A 121 2.26 1.79 -9.34
N ASP A 122 3.10 2.54 -10.04
CA ASP A 122 3.00 2.66 -11.49
C ASP A 122 3.46 1.35 -12.17
N SER A 123 4.54 0.71 -11.67
CA SER A 123 4.94 -0.63 -12.08
C SER A 123 3.83 -1.67 -11.86
N PHE A 124 3.15 -1.61 -10.71
CA PHE A 124 1.99 -2.46 -10.44
C PHE A 124 0.90 -2.27 -11.50
N ARG A 125 0.47 -1.03 -11.73
CA ARG A 125 -0.60 -0.71 -12.69
C ARG A 125 -0.27 -1.18 -14.12
N GLU A 126 1.00 -1.08 -14.52
CA GLU A 126 1.46 -1.55 -15.83
C GLU A 126 1.46 -3.07 -15.95
N ASN A 127 1.71 -3.79 -14.86
CA ASN A 127 1.88 -5.24 -14.84
C ASN A 127 0.65 -6.01 -14.37
N TYR A 128 -0.32 -5.37 -13.72
CA TYR A 128 -1.52 -6.01 -13.22
C TYR A 128 -2.45 -6.45 -14.35
N MET A 129 -2.75 -7.74 -14.40
CA MET A 129 -3.57 -8.38 -15.43
C MET A 129 -4.95 -8.84 -14.93
N GLY A 130 -5.33 -8.43 -13.69
CA GLY A 130 -6.61 -8.73 -13.09
C GLY A 130 -6.63 -9.94 -12.17
N GLU A 131 -7.81 -10.19 -11.60
CA GLU A 131 -8.10 -11.33 -10.73
C GLU A 131 -8.63 -12.51 -11.57
N TRP A 132 -8.13 -13.72 -11.30
CA TRP A 132 -8.47 -14.95 -12.02
C TRP A 132 -8.59 -16.13 -11.05
N ASN A 133 -9.52 -17.06 -11.36
CA ASN A 133 -9.67 -18.25 -10.51
C ASN A 133 -8.51 -19.25 -10.64
N SER A 134 -7.77 -19.22 -11.76
CA SER A 134 -6.62 -20.08 -12.00
C SER A 134 -5.75 -19.58 -13.15
N GLU A 135 -4.49 -20.04 -13.20
CA GLU A 135 -3.59 -19.85 -14.35
C GLU A 135 -4.24 -20.30 -15.67
N LYS A 136 -5.03 -21.39 -15.61
CA LYS A 136 -5.70 -21.94 -16.78
C LYS A 136 -6.80 -20.98 -17.28
N ASP A 137 -7.59 -20.38 -16.40
CA ASP A 137 -8.65 -19.44 -16.79
C ASP A 137 -8.07 -18.20 -17.44
N PHE A 138 -6.96 -17.67 -16.91
CA PHE A 138 -6.22 -16.60 -17.56
C PHE A 138 -5.69 -17.01 -18.95
N ALA A 139 -5.09 -18.19 -19.06
CA ALA A 139 -4.59 -18.69 -20.33
C ALA A 139 -5.70 -18.91 -21.38
N GLU A 140 -6.90 -19.36 -20.96
CA GLU A 140 -8.08 -19.44 -21.81
C GLU A 140 -8.51 -18.06 -22.31
N HIS A 141 -8.49 -17.05 -21.44
CA HIS A 141 -8.76 -15.67 -21.82
C HIS A 141 -7.74 -15.13 -22.82
N VAL A 142 -6.44 -15.32 -22.56
CA VAL A 142 -5.37 -14.86 -23.48
C VAL A 142 -5.53 -15.50 -24.87
N ILE A 143 -5.85 -16.80 -24.93
CA ILE A 143 -6.11 -17.46 -26.20
C ILE A 143 -7.35 -16.86 -26.88
N GLY A 144 -8.44 -16.64 -26.14
CA GLY A 144 -9.67 -16.08 -26.69
C GLY A 144 -9.53 -14.69 -27.27
N GLU A 145 -8.69 -13.84 -26.63
CA GLU A 145 -8.44 -12.46 -27.09
C GLU A 145 -7.42 -12.38 -28.22
N CYS A 146 -6.38 -13.22 -28.17
CA CYS A 146 -5.25 -13.11 -29.11
C CYS A 146 -5.33 -14.03 -30.30
N TYR A 147 -6.08 -15.13 -30.22
CA TYR A 147 -6.08 -16.20 -31.22
C TYR A 147 -7.48 -16.69 -31.54
N ASP A 148 -7.75 -16.90 -32.83
CA ASP A 148 -8.95 -17.59 -33.32
C ASP A 148 -8.60 -19.09 -33.55
N LEU A 149 -8.72 -19.89 -32.48
CA LEU A 149 -8.37 -21.31 -32.54
C LEU A 149 -9.22 -22.06 -33.56
N ASP A 150 -10.50 -21.74 -33.68
CA ASP A 150 -11.39 -22.39 -34.65
C ASP A 150 -10.93 -22.15 -36.08
N ARG A 151 -10.50 -20.93 -36.38
CA ARG A 151 -9.95 -20.58 -37.70
C ARG A 151 -8.58 -21.22 -37.94
N MET A 152 -7.72 -21.31 -36.89
CA MET A 152 -6.36 -21.84 -37.02
C MET A 152 -6.33 -23.37 -37.09
N MET A 153 -7.16 -24.04 -36.29
CA MET A 153 -7.09 -25.48 -36.05
C MET A 153 -8.36 -26.24 -36.51
N GLY A 154 -9.45 -25.54 -36.78
CA GLY A 154 -10.74 -26.14 -37.14
C GLY A 154 -11.23 -27.08 -36.02
N HIS A 155 -11.69 -28.28 -36.40
CA HIS A 155 -12.19 -29.25 -35.44
C HIS A 155 -11.14 -29.74 -34.41
N LEU A 156 -9.86 -29.46 -34.61
CA LEU A 156 -8.80 -29.81 -33.65
C LEU A 156 -8.70 -28.82 -32.49
N ALA A 157 -9.37 -27.63 -32.60
CA ALA A 157 -9.39 -26.67 -31.49
C ALA A 157 -9.91 -27.27 -30.17
N SER A 158 -10.84 -28.22 -30.23
CA SER A 158 -11.37 -28.91 -29.06
C SER A 158 -10.34 -29.83 -28.35
N TYR A 159 -9.21 -30.10 -28.97
CA TYR A 159 -8.09 -30.87 -28.39
C TYR A 159 -6.95 -30.00 -27.90
N PHE A 160 -7.12 -28.67 -27.91
CA PHE A 160 -6.10 -27.75 -27.40
C PHE A 160 -5.90 -27.93 -25.90
N ASP A 161 -4.66 -28.12 -25.47
CA ASP A 161 -4.30 -28.32 -24.05
C ASP A 161 -4.01 -26.98 -23.38
N TYR A 162 -5.07 -26.33 -22.90
CA TYR A 162 -4.97 -25.06 -22.15
C TYR A 162 -4.11 -25.19 -20.88
N GLY A 163 -4.09 -26.36 -20.22
CA GLY A 163 -3.27 -26.57 -19.03
C GLY A 163 -1.78 -26.62 -19.35
N ARG A 164 -1.38 -27.12 -20.51
CA ARG A 164 0.00 -27.07 -20.97
C ARG A 164 0.38 -25.65 -21.37
N PHE A 165 -0.48 -24.99 -22.11
CA PHE A 165 -0.25 -23.61 -22.52
C PHE A 165 -0.12 -22.67 -21.31
N ALA A 166 -0.99 -22.85 -20.29
CA ALA A 166 -0.89 -22.10 -19.05
C ALA A 166 0.48 -22.28 -18.36
N ARG A 167 0.95 -23.52 -18.22
CA ARG A 167 2.28 -23.78 -17.61
C ARG A 167 3.41 -23.10 -18.35
N ASP A 168 3.38 -23.09 -19.69
CA ASP A 168 4.40 -22.44 -20.49
C ASP A 168 4.33 -20.91 -20.32
N LEU A 169 3.11 -20.33 -20.34
CA LEU A 169 2.83 -18.91 -20.16
C LEU A 169 3.32 -18.39 -18.80
N PHE A 170 3.02 -19.12 -17.72
CA PHE A 170 3.39 -18.74 -16.36
C PHE A 170 4.84 -19.08 -15.99
N SER A 171 5.54 -19.88 -16.78
CA SER A 171 6.97 -20.12 -16.59
C SER A 171 7.84 -18.94 -17.03
N GLU A 172 7.40 -18.18 -18.03
CA GLU A 172 8.21 -17.14 -18.68
C GLU A 172 7.63 -15.72 -18.50
N ASP A 173 6.32 -15.53 -18.71
CA ASP A 173 5.75 -14.21 -18.92
C ASP A 173 4.94 -13.66 -17.76
N TYR A 174 4.39 -14.52 -16.89
CA TYR A 174 3.44 -14.10 -15.86
C TYR A 174 3.72 -14.74 -14.50
N HIS A 175 3.25 -14.08 -13.44
CA HIS A 175 3.11 -14.60 -12.08
C HIS A 175 1.63 -14.77 -11.73
N TYR A 176 1.30 -15.85 -11.00
CA TYR A 176 0.00 -16.03 -10.37
C TYR A 176 0.18 -16.14 -8.86
N THR A 177 -0.42 -15.25 -8.11
CA THR A 177 -0.32 -15.19 -6.64
C THR A 177 -1.65 -14.74 -6.07
N ASP A 178 -2.21 -15.49 -5.13
CA ASP A 178 -3.44 -15.19 -4.38
C ASP A 178 -4.67 -14.81 -5.22
N GLY A 179 -4.78 -15.38 -6.42
CA GLY A 179 -5.86 -15.08 -7.34
C GLY A 179 -5.54 -13.98 -8.35
N TYR A 180 -4.40 -13.33 -8.25
CA TYR A 180 -4.00 -12.22 -9.12
C TYR A 180 -2.93 -12.64 -10.12
N VAL A 181 -2.99 -12.05 -11.31
CA VAL A 181 -2.01 -12.26 -12.38
C VAL A 181 -1.24 -10.98 -12.64
N PHE A 182 0.08 -11.12 -12.72
CA PHE A 182 1.00 -10.03 -13.03
C PHE A 182 1.93 -10.43 -14.17
N ARG A 183 2.24 -9.47 -15.04
CA ARG A 183 3.31 -9.63 -16.02
C ARG A 183 4.68 -9.57 -15.32
N ARG A 184 5.66 -10.34 -15.83
CA ARG A 184 7.05 -10.32 -15.34
C ARG A 184 7.83 -9.17 -15.95
#